data_66399b497bc45860e013c6588ea90335
#
_entry.id   66399b497bc45860e013c6588ea90335
#
_cell.length_a   1.000
_cell.length_b   1.000
_cell.length_c   1.000
_cell.angle_alpha   90.00
_cell.angle_beta   90.00
_cell.angle_gamma   90.00
#
_symmetry.space_group_name_H-M   'P 1'
#
loop_
_entity.id
_entity.type
_entity.pdbx_description
1 polymer ?
#
loop_
_entity_poly.entity_id
_entity_poly.type
_entity_poly.pdbx_seq_one_letter_code
_entity_poly.pdbx_strand_id
1 'polypeptide(L)'
;MKFEISKTDGHARTGHLIFDKGIVKTPAFMPVGTYGTVKSLTPSDILRSGADIVLGNTFHLMLRPGTEIIRKHGSLHNFMCWEKPILTDSGGFQVFSLGKMRQITEDGVIFKSPIDGSTVSLDPEKSMDVQRALGSDIVMIFDDCTPYPATKKQAMESMHLSLRWAERSKVAHAGNPSALFGIVQGGMHEDLRGESLEELTAIGFDGYAIGGLSVGEPKKDMQRILNVIGPKMPENKPRYLMGVGKPEDIIRAVQKGVDMFDCVMPTRNARNGHLFTSEGIIRIRNSAYKDDLNPLDPECDCYTCSNFSRSYLHHLEKCKEMLGPQLNTIHNLHFYQNLMSQIRGAIAEGNLDSFANNYFEKHSVTI
;
A
#
# COMPACT_ATOMS: atom_id res chain seq x y z
N MET A 1 11.93 -15.22 0.42
CA MET A 1 10.52 -15.17 0.90
C MET A 1 9.85 -16.51 0.67
N LYS A 2 9.04 -17.00 1.63
CA LYS A 2 8.13 -18.14 1.46
C LYS A 2 6.70 -17.66 1.72
N PHE A 3 5.72 -18.13 0.92
CA PHE A 3 4.31 -17.83 1.14
C PHE A 3 3.56 -19.11 1.49
N GLU A 4 2.82 -19.11 2.58
CA GLU A 4 2.04 -20.24 3.08
C GLU A 4 0.59 -19.82 3.30
N ILE A 5 -0.36 -20.53 2.69
CA ILE A 5 -1.80 -20.34 2.90
C ILE A 5 -2.24 -21.21 4.07
N SER A 6 -2.95 -20.63 5.02
CA SER A 6 -3.43 -21.34 6.23
C SER A 6 -4.89 -21.76 6.12
N LYS A 7 -5.76 -20.86 5.64
CA LYS A 7 -7.21 -21.08 5.49
C LYS A 7 -7.74 -20.31 4.29
N THR A 8 -8.85 -20.76 3.75
CA THR A 8 -9.59 -20.12 2.65
C THR A 8 -11.07 -20.02 2.98
N ASP A 9 -11.72 -18.94 2.47
CA ASP A 9 -13.16 -18.73 2.51
C ASP A 9 -13.56 -18.08 1.17
N GLY A 10 -14.16 -18.87 0.27
CA GLY A 10 -14.33 -18.51 -1.13
C GLY A 10 -12.96 -18.25 -1.81
N HIS A 11 -12.79 -17.06 -2.39
CA HIS A 11 -11.50 -16.63 -2.93
C HIS A 11 -10.57 -16.00 -1.89
N ALA A 12 -11.10 -15.58 -0.75
CA ALA A 12 -10.33 -15.00 0.34
C ALA A 12 -9.46 -16.06 1.02
N ARG A 13 -8.31 -15.62 1.52
CA ARG A 13 -7.36 -16.55 2.15
C ARG A 13 -6.57 -15.87 3.27
N THR A 14 -6.28 -16.60 4.31
CA THR A 14 -5.28 -16.23 5.31
C THR A 14 -3.99 -16.99 5.07
N GLY A 15 -2.86 -16.37 5.40
CA GLY A 15 -1.57 -17.00 5.26
C GLY A 15 -0.45 -16.20 5.89
N HIS A 16 0.78 -16.59 5.56
CA HIS A 16 1.99 -16.00 6.10
C HIS A 16 3.01 -15.76 4.99
N LEU A 17 3.55 -14.55 4.92
CA LEU A 17 4.79 -14.27 4.20
C LEU A 17 5.93 -14.40 5.22
N ILE A 18 6.85 -15.30 4.95
CA ILE A 18 7.96 -15.65 5.86
C ILE A 18 9.24 -15.09 5.27
N PHE A 19 9.91 -14.23 6.05
CA PHE A 19 11.20 -13.59 5.75
C PHE A 19 12.16 -13.82 6.91
N ASP A 20 13.45 -13.62 6.68
CA ASP A 20 14.48 -13.65 7.73
C ASP A 20 14.21 -12.63 8.84
N LYS A 21 13.56 -11.50 8.47
CA LYS A 21 13.21 -10.39 9.38
C LYS A 21 11.84 -10.54 10.05
N GLY A 22 11.17 -11.67 9.90
CA GLY A 22 9.89 -11.94 10.55
C GLY A 22 8.80 -12.42 9.61
N ILE A 23 7.60 -12.54 10.17
CA ILE A 23 6.42 -13.09 9.50
C ILE A 23 5.39 -11.97 9.33
N VAL A 24 4.83 -11.86 8.12
CA VAL A 24 3.70 -10.99 7.81
C VAL A 24 2.45 -11.85 7.69
N LYS A 25 1.46 -11.61 8.54
CA LYS A 25 0.16 -12.28 8.49
C LYS A 25 -0.69 -11.65 7.40
N THR A 26 -1.20 -12.45 6.46
CA THR A 26 -2.08 -11.98 5.37
C THR A 26 -3.55 -12.37 5.62
N PRO A 27 -4.53 -11.55 5.17
CA PRO A 27 -4.35 -10.24 4.53
C PRO A 27 -3.65 -9.23 5.43
N ALA A 28 -2.82 -8.35 4.83
CA ALA A 28 -2.00 -7.37 5.51
C ALA A 28 -2.18 -5.95 4.95
N PHE A 29 -2.16 -4.95 5.82
CA PHE A 29 -2.10 -3.54 5.44
C PHE A 29 -0.72 -2.97 5.78
N MET A 30 -0.05 -2.37 4.80
CA MET A 30 1.28 -1.79 4.91
C MET A 30 1.20 -0.27 5.13
N PRO A 31 1.56 0.25 6.31
CA PRO A 31 1.74 1.69 6.50
C PRO A 31 2.81 2.25 5.56
N VAL A 32 2.52 3.41 4.95
CA VAL A 32 3.42 4.03 3.97
C VAL A 32 4.46 4.93 4.65
N GLY A 33 5.72 4.53 4.54
CA GLY A 33 6.90 5.25 5.02
C GLY A 33 7.66 5.96 3.90
N THR A 34 7.08 7.01 3.32
CA THR A 34 7.54 7.69 2.09
C THR A 34 9.04 8.05 2.09
N TYR A 35 9.56 8.58 3.18
CA TYR A 35 10.96 8.99 3.35
C TYR A 35 11.70 8.14 4.40
N GLY A 36 11.42 6.84 4.48
CA GLY A 36 11.92 5.99 5.54
C GLY A 36 11.28 6.29 6.90
N THR A 37 10.07 6.85 6.89
CA THR A 37 9.28 7.09 8.09
C THR A 37 7.80 7.11 7.77
N VAL A 38 6.98 6.45 8.58
CA VAL A 38 5.54 6.66 8.60
C VAL A 38 5.30 7.99 9.29
N LYS A 39 4.73 8.95 8.57
CA LYS A 39 4.64 10.34 9.04
C LYS A 39 4.00 10.44 10.41
N SER A 40 4.66 11.20 11.29
CA SER A 40 4.29 11.47 12.69
C SER A 40 4.46 10.30 13.67
N LEU A 41 5.04 9.16 13.25
CA LEU A 41 5.22 8.00 14.11
C LEU A 41 6.68 7.57 14.24
N THR A 42 7.00 7.04 15.41
CA THR A 42 8.22 6.27 15.64
C THR A 42 8.03 4.81 15.19
N PRO A 43 9.11 4.05 14.92
CA PRO A 43 9.02 2.61 14.68
C PRO A 43 8.28 1.86 15.80
N SER A 44 8.47 2.26 17.05
CA SER A 44 7.77 1.68 18.21
C SER A 44 6.25 1.90 18.16
N ASP A 45 5.79 3.07 17.68
CA ASP A 45 4.35 3.34 17.51
C ASP A 45 3.76 2.46 16.41
N ILE A 46 4.50 2.26 15.31
CA ILE A 46 4.09 1.39 14.19
C ILE A 46 3.99 -0.07 14.68
N LEU A 47 4.98 -0.56 15.43
CA LEU A 47 4.94 -1.91 16.00
C LEU A 47 3.74 -2.10 16.94
N ARG A 48 3.47 -1.11 17.81
CA ARG A 48 2.32 -1.13 18.72
C ARG A 48 0.97 -1.08 18.00
N SER A 49 0.91 -0.51 16.80
CA SER A 49 -0.32 -0.58 15.98
C SER A 49 -0.62 -1.98 15.46
N GLY A 50 0.34 -2.92 15.51
CA GLY A 50 0.20 -4.28 15.00
C GLY A 50 0.69 -4.48 13.56
N ALA A 51 1.39 -3.50 12.97
CA ALA A 51 1.93 -3.64 11.62
C ALA A 51 3.12 -4.61 11.58
N ASP A 52 3.07 -5.56 10.63
CA ASP A 52 4.13 -6.56 10.41
C ASP A 52 5.08 -6.16 9.28
N ILE A 53 4.73 -5.20 8.45
CA ILE A 53 5.47 -4.74 7.27
C ILE A 53 5.16 -3.27 7.01
N VAL A 54 6.12 -2.53 6.45
CA VAL A 54 5.94 -1.15 5.99
C VAL A 54 6.33 -1.01 4.53
N LEU A 55 5.83 0.03 3.86
CA LEU A 55 6.20 0.37 2.49
C LEU A 55 7.11 1.60 2.47
N GLY A 56 8.24 1.51 1.75
CA GLY A 56 9.13 2.63 1.44
C GLY A 56 8.99 3.06 -0.03
N ASN A 57 9.14 4.35 -0.31
CA ASN A 57 9.04 4.85 -1.68
C ASN A 57 10.42 5.05 -2.31
N THR A 58 10.74 4.24 -3.29
CA THR A 58 12.03 4.23 -4.03
C THR A 58 12.38 5.60 -4.61
N PHE A 59 11.43 6.24 -5.31
CA PHE A 59 11.62 7.56 -5.89
C PHE A 59 12.07 8.60 -4.85
N HIS A 60 11.38 8.68 -3.73
CA HIS A 60 11.68 9.67 -2.69
C HIS A 60 13.01 9.39 -2.01
N LEU A 61 13.29 8.12 -1.68
CA LEU A 61 14.51 7.71 -0.99
C LEU A 61 15.75 7.83 -1.90
N MET A 62 15.59 7.59 -3.21
CA MET A 62 16.65 7.84 -4.20
C MET A 62 17.05 9.31 -4.27
N LEU A 63 16.08 10.22 -4.25
CA LEU A 63 16.33 11.66 -4.32
C LEU A 63 16.83 12.23 -2.99
N ARG A 64 16.30 11.72 -1.87
CA ARG A 64 16.66 12.17 -0.52
C ARG A 64 16.38 11.07 0.52
N PRO A 65 17.34 10.59 1.29
CA PRO A 65 18.70 11.11 1.43
C PRO A 65 19.67 10.69 0.29
N GLY A 66 19.24 9.80 -0.63
CA GLY A 66 20.06 9.16 -1.63
C GLY A 66 20.58 7.80 -1.17
N THR A 67 20.84 6.92 -2.15
CA THR A 67 21.23 5.52 -1.90
C THR A 67 22.56 5.38 -1.17
N GLU A 68 23.51 6.30 -1.39
CA GLU A 68 24.84 6.26 -0.76
C GLU A 68 24.75 6.42 0.77
N ILE A 69 23.87 7.30 1.25
CA ILE A 69 23.68 7.48 2.69
C ILE A 69 23.06 6.22 3.30
N ILE A 70 22.05 5.65 2.64
CA ILE A 70 21.39 4.43 3.12
C ILE A 70 22.35 3.24 3.13
N ARG A 71 23.20 3.08 2.10
CA ARG A 71 24.26 2.05 2.07
C ARG A 71 25.25 2.17 3.23
N LYS A 72 25.62 3.40 3.64
CA LYS A 72 26.48 3.61 4.81
C LYS A 72 25.85 3.12 6.12
N HIS A 73 24.53 3.12 6.22
CA HIS A 73 23.78 2.50 7.33
C HIS A 73 23.60 0.99 7.16
N GLY A 74 24.01 0.41 6.03
CA GLY A 74 23.85 -1.00 5.69
C GLY A 74 22.52 -1.31 4.96
N SER A 75 21.44 -0.68 5.32
CA SER A 75 20.12 -0.84 4.67
C SER A 75 19.12 0.22 5.14
N LEU A 76 17.95 0.28 4.48
CA LEU A 76 16.83 1.11 4.92
C LEU A 76 16.33 0.70 6.31
N HIS A 77 16.37 -0.60 6.66
CA HIS A 77 16.02 -1.10 7.99
C HIS A 77 16.83 -0.41 9.09
N ASN A 78 18.14 -0.43 8.97
CA ASN A 78 19.03 0.22 9.95
C ASN A 78 18.87 1.74 9.93
N PHE A 79 18.71 2.34 8.74
CA PHE A 79 18.52 3.78 8.60
C PHE A 79 17.28 4.31 9.32
N MET A 80 16.18 3.55 9.29
CA MET A 80 14.93 3.94 9.93
C MET A 80 14.65 3.22 11.25
N CYS A 81 15.57 2.37 11.73
CA CYS A 81 15.41 1.54 12.94
C CYS A 81 14.15 0.65 12.90
N TRP A 82 13.92 0.00 11.78
CA TRP A 82 12.80 -0.91 11.56
C TRP A 82 13.29 -2.34 11.36
N GLU A 83 12.91 -3.25 12.26
CA GLU A 83 13.44 -4.62 12.30
C GLU A 83 12.61 -5.65 11.53
N LYS A 84 11.38 -5.28 11.11
CA LYS A 84 10.49 -6.16 10.35
C LYS A 84 10.60 -5.94 8.83
N PRO A 85 9.94 -6.75 8.00
CA PRO A 85 9.98 -6.62 6.54
C PRO A 85 9.63 -5.23 6.01
N ILE A 86 10.26 -4.87 4.88
CA ILE A 86 10.00 -3.67 4.10
C ILE A 86 9.70 -4.07 2.66
N LEU A 87 8.61 -3.53 2.10
CA LEU A 87 8.37 -3.49 0.67
C LEU A 87 8.80 -2.13 0.14
N THR A 88 9.51 -2.08 -0.99
CA THR A 88 9.72 -0.82 -1.72
C THR A 88 8.98 -0.86 -3.05
N ASP A 89 8.28 0.25 -3.38
CA ASP A 89 7.71 0.43 -4.70
C ASP A 89 8.79 0.63 -5.77
N SER A 90 8.38 0.64 -7.05
CA SER A 90 9.31 0.83 -8.18
C SER A 90 9.76 2.28 -8.38
N GLY A 91 9.02 3.25 -7.83
CA GLY A 91 9.14 4.68 -8.15
C GLY A 91 8.31 5.12 -9.36
N GLY A 92 7.74 4.19 -10.13
CA GLY A 92 6.96 4.49 -11.35
C GLY A 92 5.76 5.39 -11.11
N PHE A 93 4.95 5.10 -10.09
CA PHE A 93 3.76 5.89 -9.76
C PHE A 93 4.10 7.32 -9.33
N GLN A 94 5.18 7.54 -8.57
CA GLN A 94 5.60 8.88 -8.14
C GLN A 94 6.06 9.70 -9.34
N VAL A 95 6.79 9.09 -10.27
CA VAL A 95 7.16 9.70 -11.55
C VAL A 95 5.91 9.98 -12.39
N PHE A 96 4.93 9.04 -12.40
CA PHE A 96 3.63 9.26 -13.03
C PHE A 96 2.95 10.53 -12.50
N SER A 97 2.97 10.76 -11.21
CA SER A 97 2.35 11.93 -10.57
C SER A 97 2.99 13.27 -10.92
N LEU A 98 4.20 13.31 -11.50
CA LEU A 98 4.86 14.53 -11.96
C LEU A 98 4.22 15.14 -13.22
N GLY A 99 3.35 14.43 -13.90
CA GLY A 99 2.59 14.94 -15.05
C GLY A 99 3.49 15.39 -16.20
N LYS A 100 3.36 16.68 -16.62
CA LYS A 100 4.11 17.24 -17.75
C LYS A 100 5.63 17.40 -17.52
N MET A 101 6.12 17.20 -16.31
CA MET A 101 7.56 17.31 -15.98
C MET A 101 8.34 16.03 -16.28
N ARG A 102 7.70 15.04 -16.90
CA ARG A 102 8.31 13.78 -17.28
C ARG A 102 8.20 13.50 -18.77
N GLN A 103 9.15 12.71 -19.28
CA GLN A 103 9.13 12.11 -20.60
C GLN A 103 9.31 10.60 -20.46
N ILE A 104 8.37 9.82 -21.00
CA ILE A 104 8.43 8.37 -21.02
C ILE A 104 8.96 7.93 -22.38
N THR A 105 9.91 7.01 -22.40
CA THR A 105 10.50 6.39 -23.58
C THR A 105 10.55 4.88 -23.40
N GLU A 106 10.98 4.13 -24.40
CA GLU A 106 11.23 2.70 -24.26
C GLU A 106 12.30 2.39 -23.21
N ASP A 107 13.33 3.24 -23.12
CA ASP A 107 14.45 3.03 -22.21
C ASP A 107 14.08 3.28 -20.73
N GLY A 108 13.14 4.18 -20.47
CA GLY A 108 12.74 4.58 -19.11
C GLY A 108 12.08 5.94 -19.08
N VAL A 109 12.16 6.62 -17.95
CA VAL A 109 11.55 7.93 -17.73
C VAL A 109 12.61 8.98 -17.38
N ILE A 110 12.54 10.14 -18.04
CA ILE A 110 13.35 11.32 -17.73
C ILE A 110 12.44 12.38 -17.10
N PHE A 111 12.85 12.95 -15.99
CA PHE A 111 12.05 13.95 -15.27
C PHE A 111 12.92 15.02 -14.59
N LYS A 112 12.28 16.12 -14.18
CA LYS A 112 12.92 17.13 -13.34
C LYS A 112 12.71 16.80 -11.86
N SER A 113 13.81 16.75 -11.11
CA SER A 113 13.78 16.54 -9.65
C SER A 113 12.95 17.63 -8.97
N PRO A 114 11.96 17.28 -8.16
CA PRO A 114 11.18 18.27 -7.41
C PRO A 114 11.97 18.91 -6.26
N ILE A 115 13.22 18.45 -6.01
CA ILE A 115 14.06 18.95 -4.92
C ILE A 115 14.90 20.14 -5.40
N ASP A 116 15.56 20.01 -6.56
CA ASP A 116 16.56 20.94 -7.05
C ASP A 116 16.44 21.27 -8.54
N GLY A 117 15.45 20.70 -9.23
CA GLY A 117 15.23 20.91 -10.66
C GLY A 117 16.20 20.18 -11.59
N SER A 118 17.14 19.39 -11.06
CA SER A 118 18.08 18.61 -11.86
C SER A 118 17.36 17.60 -12.75
N THR A 119 17.96 17.22 -13.88
CA THR A 119 17.43 16.16 -14.73
C THR A 119 17.82 14.81 -14.17
N VAL A 120 16.81 13.96 -13.93
CA VAL A 120 16.98 12.60 -13.41
C VAL A 120 16.37 11.63 -14.41
N SER A 121 17.05 10.50 -14.63
CA SER A 121 16.52 9.33 -15.35
C SER A 121 16.22 8.21 -14.37
N LEU A 122 15.17 7.48 -14.63
CA LEU A 122 14.80 6.25 -13.91
C LEU A 122 14.33 5.24 -14.95
N ASP A 123 14.96 4.09 -14.97
CA ASP A 123 14.68 2.96 -15.84
C ASP A 123 14.55 1.68 -15.00
N PRO A 124 14.16 0.54 -15.58
CA PRO A 124 14.05 -0.72 -14.85
C PRO A 124 15.32 -1.10 -14.09
N GLU A 125 16.48 -1.00 -14.71
CA GLU A 125 17.77 -1.36 -14.14
C GLU A 125 18.10 -0.49 -12.92
N LYS A 126 17.95 0.81 -13.07
CA LYS A 126 18.19 1.79 -12.00
C LYS A 126 17.20 1.64 -10.84
N SER A 127 15.93 1.35 -11.14
CA SER A 127 14.95 1.06 -10.09
C SER A 127 15.35 -0.17 -9.27
N MET A 128 15.79 -1.25 -9.94
CA MET A 128 16.30 -2.45 -9.25
C MET A 128 17.55 -2.15 -8.42
N ASP A 129 18.49 -1.37 -8.94
CA ASP A 129 19.71 -0.97 -8.22
C ASP A 129 19.41 -0.10 -6.99
N VAL A 130 18.46 0.81 -7.10
CA VAL A 130 18.02 1.63 -5.96
C VAL A 130 17.38 0.74 -4.89
N GLN A 131 16.44 -0.12 -5.24
CA GLN A 131 15.76 -1.01 -4.30
C GLN A 131 16.75 -2.01 -3.65
N ARG A 132 17.74 -2.51 -4.40
CA ARG A 132 18.85 -3.30 -3.88
C ARG A 132 19.66 -2.50 -2.84
N ALA A 133 19.96 -1.23 -3.12
CA ALA A 133 20.68 -0.36 -2.19
C ALA A 133 19.85 -0.04 -0.92
N LEU A 134 18.53 0.01 -1.03
CA LEU A 134 17.62 0.14 0.10
C LEU A 134 17.60 -1.14 0.95
N GLY A 135 17.85 -2.31 0.36
CA GLY A 135 17.87 -3.60 1.05
C GLY A 135 16.47 -4.03 1.52
N SER A 136 15.42 -3.72 0.75
CA SER A 136 14.05 -4.14 1.05
C SER A 136 13.84 -5.64 0.84
N ASP A 137 12.87 -6.22 1.54
CA ASP A 137 12.57 -7.66 1.48
C ASP A 137 11.66 -8.00 0.30
N ILE A 138 10.82 -7.05 -0.13
CA ILE A 138 10.00 -7.14 -1.35
C ILE A 138 10.34 -5.94 -2.25
N VAL A 139 10.61 -6.24 -3.50
CA VAL A 139 10.98 -5.32 -4.59
C VAL A 139 9.89 -5.35 -5.65
N MET A 140 9.48 -4.20 -6.18
CA MET A 140 8.51 -4.10 -7.26
C MET A 140 9.20 -3.86 -8.59
N ILE A 141 8.74 -4.51 -9.67
CA ILE A 141 9.20 -4.19 -11.03
C ILE A 141 8.91 -2.73 -11.37
N PHE A 142 9.70 -2.14 -12.28
CA PHE A 142 9.40 -0.81 -12.80
C PHE A 142 8.27 -0.91 -13.84
N ASP A 143 7.25 -0.06 -13.73
CA ASP A 143 6.05 -0.10 -14.56
C ASP A 143 5.62 1.30 -15.00
N ASP A 144 4.85 1.37 -16.08
CA ASP A 144 4.14 2.57 -16.53
C ASP A 144 2.69 2.51 -16.06
N CYS A 145 2.33 3.42 -15.15
CA CYS A 145 0.96 3.52 -14.63
C CYS A 145 0.07 4.23 -15.64
N THR A 146 -0.88 3.50 -16.23
CA THR A 146 -1.85 4.03 -17.19
C THR A 146 -2.71 5.12 -16.53
N PRO A 147 -2.84 6.33 -17.10
CA PRO A 147 -3.72 7.37 -16.58
C PRO A 147 -5.20 7.00 -16.67
N TYR A 148 -6.03 7.65 -15.87
CA TYR A 148 -7.48 7.58 -16.02
C TYR A 148 -8.05 8.99 -16.30
N PRO A 149 -8.96 9.14 -17.31
CA PRO A 149 -9.35 8.13 -18.30
C PRO A 149 -8.25 7.88 -19.34
N ALA A 150 -8.23 6.67 -19.91
CA ALA A 150 -7.38 6.30 -21.04
C ALA A 150 -8.18 5.55 -22.10
N THR A 151 -7.85 5.74 -23.36
CA THR A 151 -8.37 4.92 -24.45
C THR A 151 -7.79 3.51 -24.37
N LYS A 152 -8.47 2.52 -24.96
CA LYS A 152 -7.95 1.14 -25.02
C LYS A 152 -6.55 1.07 -25.66
N LYS A 153 -6.30 1.86 -26.70
CA LYS A 153 -5.00 1.93 -27.35
C LYS A 153 -3.91 2.44 -26.40
N GLN A 154 -4.17 3.52 -25.67
CA GLN A 154 -3.22 4.04 -24.68
C GLN A 154 -2.95 3.03 -23.55
N ALA A 155 -4.00 2.37 -23.05
CA ALA A 155 -3.85 1.36 -22.00
C ALA A 155 -3.04 0.15 -22.50
N MET A 156 -3.22 -0.26 -23.75
CA MET A 156 -2.47 -1.34 -24.38
C MET A 156 -0.98 -0.98 -24.57
N GLU A 157 -0.69 0.21 -25.09
CA GLU A 157 0.69 0.70 -25.25
C GLU A 157 1.43 0.77 -23.93
N SER A 158 0.80 1.33 -22.88
CA SER A 158 1.33 1.42 -21.52
C SER A 158 1.55 0.03 -20.90
N MET A 159 0.60 -0.89 -21.07
CA MET A 159 0.70 -2.26 -20.58
C MET A 159 1.87 -3.01 -21.24
N HIS A 160 1.98 -2.96 -22.56
CA HIS A 160 3.09 -3.61 -23.27
C HIS A 160 4.46 -3.03 -22.92
N LEU A 161 4.55 -1.72 -22.70
CA LEU A 161 5.77 -1.10 -22.17
C LEU A 161 6.11 -1.65 -20.77
N SER A 162 5.12 -1.73 -19.88
CA SER A 162 5.29 -2.31 -18.56
C SER A 162 5.75 -3.77 -18.59
N LEU A 163 5.26 -4.58 -19.54
CA LEU A 163 5.70 -5.97 -19.72
C LEU A 163 7.18 -6.05 -20.15
N ARG A 164 7.61 -5.25 -21.12
CA ARG A 164 9.03 -5.19 -21.51
C ARG A 164 9.92 -4.70 -20.36
N TRP A 165 9.46 -3.74 -19.59
CA TRP A 165 10.15 -3.27 -18.38
C TRP A 165 10.16 -4.32 -17.26
N ALA A 166 9.13 -5.18 -17.18
CA ALA A 166 9.09 -6.30 -16.24
C ALA A 166 10.19 -7.32 -16.51
N GLU A 167 10.40 -7.68 -17.79
CA GLU A 167 11.51 -8.56 -18.22
C GLU A 167 12.87 -7.95 -17.86
N ARG A 168 13.09 -6.67 -18.18
CA ARG A 168 14.32 -5.96 -17.86
C ARG A 168 14.53 -5.88 -16.34
N SER A 169 13.48 -5.58 -15.57
CA SER A 169 13.52 -5.57 -14.10
C SER A 169 13.94 -6.94 -13.57
N LYS A 170 13.39 -8.02 -14.11
CA LYS A 170 13.74 -9.39 -13.70
C LYS A 170 15.20 -9.72 -13.95
N VAL A 171 15.73 -9.36 -15.13
CA VAL A 171 17.15 -9.54 -15.48
C VAL A 171 18.03 -8.73 -14.52
N ALA A 172 17.72 -7.45 -14.29
CA ALA A 172 18.48 -6.58 -13.41
C ALA A 172 18.42 -7.00 -11.93
N HIS A 173 17.32 -7.67 -11.52
CA HIS A 173 17.14 -8.19 -10.17
C HIS A 173 17.99 -9.43 -9.88
N ALA A 174 18.53 -10.10 -10.90
CA ALA A 174 19.31 -11.32 -10.73
C ALA A 174 20.38 -11.19 -9.65
N GLY A 175 20.49 -12.21 -8.78
CA GLY A 175 21.41 -12.24 -7.66
C GLY A 175 20.99 -11.41 -6.43
N ASN A 176 19.82 -10.75 -6.45
CA ASN A 176 19.24 -10.14 -5.26
C ASN A 176 18.38 -11.19 -4.52
N PRO A 177 18.59 -11.41 -3.18
CA PRO A 177 17.82 -12.40 -2.42
C PRO A 177 16.37 -11.96 -2.10
N SER A 178 16.04 -10.69 -2.32
CA SER A 178 14.70 -10.14 -2.04
C SER A 178 13.66 -10.71 -3.02
N ALA A 179 12.42 -10.80 -2.58
CA ALA A 179 11.32 -11.22 -3.46
C ALA A 179 11.01 -10.13 -4.50
N LEU A 180 10.81 -10.52 -5.75
CA LEU A 180 10.42 -9.62 -6.85
C LEU A 180 8.96 -9.81 -7.22
N PHE A 181 8.16 -8.74 -7.20
CA PHE A 181 6.75 -8.76 -7.55
C PHE A 181 6.51 -8.12 -8.93
N GLY A 182 5.73 -8.82 -9.77
CA GLY A 182 5.19 -8.29 -11.01
C GLY A 182 3.99 -7.37 -10.77
N ILE A 183 3.74 -6.43 -11.70
CA ILE A 183 2.60 -5.49 -11.60
C ILE A 183 1.71 -5.62 -12.82
N VAL A 184 0.48 -6.09 -12.63
CA VAL A 184 -0.54 -6.22 -13.68
C VAL A 184 -1.08 -4.84 -14.02
N GLN A 185 -0.92 -4.42 -15.28
CA GLN A 185 -1.46 -3.19 -15.86
C GLN A 185 -2.56 -3.52 -16.89
N GLY A 186 -3.13 -2.53 -17.60
CA GLY A 186 -4.18 -2.72 -18.61
C GLY A 186 -5.38 -1.78 -18.45
N GLY A 187 -5.25 -0.74 -17.60
CA GLY A 187 -6.31 0.24 -17.36
C GLY A 187 -7.62 -0.40 -16.90
N MET A 188 -8.75 0.05 -17.46
CA MET A 188 -10.09 -0.49 -17.15
C MET A 188 -10.56 -1.53 -18.18
N HIS A 189 -9.63 -2.19 -18.91
CA HIS A 189 -9.92 -3.16 -19.96
C HIS A 189 -9.59 -4.58 -19.49
N GLU A 190 -10.63 -5.41 -19.37
CA GLU A 190 -10.54 -6.77 -18.80
C GLU A 190 -9.64 -7.70 -19.60
N ASP A 191 -9.70 -7.60 -20.94
CA ASP A 191 -8.86 -8.35 -21.87
C ASP A 191 -7.38 -8.00 -21.71
N LEU A 192 -7.03 -6.70 -21.65
CA LEU A 192 -5.67 -6.25 -21.43
C LEU A 192 -5.13 -6.68 -20.05
N ARG A 193 -5.98 -6.64 -19.00
CA ARG A 193 -5.62 -7.14 -17.67
C ARG A 193 -5.32 -8.64 -17.70
N GLY A 194 -6.11 -9.41 -18.45
CA GLY A 194 -5.90 -10.85 -18.63
C GLY A 194 -4.58 -11.13 -19.33
N GLU A 195 -4.31 -10.46 -20.46
CA GLU A 195 -3.06 -10.53 -21.21
C GLU A 195 -1.85 -10.16 -20.32
N SER A 196 -1.93 -9.04 -19.61
CA SER A 196 -0.86 -8.61 -18.69
C SER A 196 -0.56 -9.65 -17.61
N LEU A 197 -1.59 -10.27 -17.02
CA LEU A 197 -1.41 -11.30 -15.99
C LEU A 197 -0.78 -12.58 -16.58
N GLU A 198 -1.21 -13.00 -17.76
CA GLU A 198 -0.68 -14.18 -18.45
C GLU A 198 0.80 -14.02 -18.77
N GLU A 199 1.19 -12.91 -19.41
CA GLU A 199 2.58 -12.58 -19.76
C GLU A 199 3.47 -12.48 -18.51
N LEU A 200 3.02 -11.76 -17.46
CA LEU A 200 3.77 -11.68 -16.21
C LEU A 200 3.92 -13.03 -15.52
N THR A 201 2.91 -13.91 -15.65
CA THR A 201 2.99 -15.27 -15.09
C THR A 201 3.98 -16.13 -15.88
N ALA A 202 4.07 -15.96 -17.20
CA ALA A 202 5.06 -16.62 -18.03
C ALA A 202 6.49 -16.15 -17.73
N ILE A 203 6.69 -14.84 -17.50
CA ILE A 203 7.97 -14.30 -17.01
C ILE A 203 8.30 -14.91 -15.64
N GLY A 204 7.34 -14.99 -14.72
CA GLY A 204 7.43 -15.62 -13.40
C GLY A 204 8.02 -14.72 -12.32
N PHE A 205 7.24 -14.44 -11.28
CA PHE A 205 7.59 -13.59 -10.13
C PHE A 205 7.29 -14.29 -8.81
N ASP A 206 7.81 -13.74 -7.70
CA ASP A 206 7.55 -14.26 -6.35
C ASP A 206 6.16 -13.87 -5.83
N GLY A 207 5.57 -12.82 -6.37
CA GLY A 207 4.23 -12.33 -6.10
C GLY A 207 3.73 -11.43 -7.23
N TYR A 208 2.44 -11.09 -7.20
CA TYR A 208 1.81 -10.27 -8.24
C TYR A 208 0.99 -9.16 -7.63
N ALA A 209 1.18 -7.94 -8.12
CA ALA A 209 0.40 -6.78 -7.75
C ALA A 209 -0.59 -6.39 -8.86
N ILE A 210 -1.69 -5.77 -8.46
CA ILE A 210 -2.65 -5.12 -9.34
C ILE A 210 -2.38 -3.62 -9.24
N GLY A 211 -1.77 -3.06 -10.29
CA GLY A 211 -1.50 -1.63 -10.41
C GLY A 211 -2.55 -0.88 -11.21
N GLY A 212 -2.44 0.44 -11.30
CA GLY A 212 -3.29 1.30 -12.13
C GLY A 212 -4.78 1.27 -11.76
N LEU A 213 -5.10 0.95 -10.50
CA LEU A 213 -6.41 1.14 -9.88
C LEU A 213 -6.32 2.22 -8.79
N SER A 214 -7.46 2.80 -8.39
CA SER A 214 -7.51 3.94 -7.47
C SER A 214 -6.78 5.20 -7.98
N VAL A 215 -6.79 5.38 -9.30
CA VAL A 215 -6.17 6.52 -10.02
C VAL A 215 -7.19 7.55 -10.51
N GLY A 216 -8.43 7.47 -10.04
CA GLY A 216 -9.53 8.40 -10.36
C GLY A 216 -10.75 7.76 -11.02
N GLU A 217 -10.73 6.46 -11.26
CA GLU A 217 -11.85 5.71 -11.81
C GLU A 217 -13.03 5.61 -10.82
N PRO A 218 -14.26 5.45 -11.33
CA PRO A 218 -15.43 5.12 -10.51
C PRO A 218 -15.23 3.78 -9.77
N LYS A 219 -15.73 3.68 -8.55
CA LYS A 219 -15.62 2.46 -7.73
C LYS A 219 -16.12 1.20 -8.42
N LYS A 220 -17.22 1.32 -9.19
CA LYS A 220 -17.78 0.21 -9.98
C LYS A 220 -16.77 -0.37 -10.98
N ASP A 221 -15.92 0.48 -11.59
CA ASP A 221 -14.93 0.03 -12.56
C ASP A 221 -13.78 -0.69 -11.86
N MET A 222 -13.28 -0.16 -10.75
CA MET A 222 -12.30 -0.86 -9.92
C MET A 222 -12.80 -2.24 -9.49
N GLN A 223 -14.04 -2.33 -8.99
CA GLN A 223 -14.63 -3.60 -8.56
C GLN A 223 -14.83 -4.57 -9.73
N ARG A 224 -15.24 -4.08 -10.90
CA ARG A 224 -15.38 -4.90 -12.10
C ARG A 224 -14.04 -5.53 -12.49
N ILE A 225 -12.96 -4.77 -12.48
CA ILE A 225 -11.63 -5.29 -12.77
C ILE A 225 -11.19 -6.32 -11.70
N LEU A 226 -11.39 -6.03 -10.41
CA LEU A 226 -11.05 -6.96 -9.33
C LEU A 226 -11.84 -8.28 -9.41
N ASN A 227 -13.11 -8.22 -9.79
CA ASN A 227 -13.93 -9.42 -9.99
C ASN A 227 -13.37 -10.34 -11.09
N VAL A 228 -12.77 -9.77 -12.13
CA VAL A 228 -12.22 -10.53 -13.26
C VAL A 228 -10.80 -11.03 -12.98
N ILE A 229 -9.95 -10.19 -12.40
CA ILE A 229 -8.51 -10.48 -12.24
C ILE A 229 -8.19 -11.19 -10.93
N GLY A 230 -8.82 -10.81 -9.82
CA GLY A 230 -8.52 -11.39 -8.52
C GLY A 230 -8.55 -12.92 -8.50
N PRO A 231 -9.63 -13.57 -8.96
CA PRO A 231 -9.70 -15.02 -9.00
C PRO A 231 -8.72 -15.71 -9.96
N LYS A 232 -8.23 -14.99 -11.00
CA LYS A 232 -7.29 -15.53 -11.99
C LYS A 232 -5.82 -15.45 -11.57
N MET A 233 -5.51 -14.66 -10.55
CA MET A 233 -4.14 -14.52 -10.07
C MET A 233 -3.63 -15.85 -9.50
N PRO A 234 -2.31 -16.18 -9.64
CA PRO A 234 -1.75 -17.45 -9.18
C PRO A 234 -2.10 -17.75 -7.71
N GLU A 235 -2.55 -18.98 -7.45
CA GLU A 235 -3.02 -19.39 -6.12
C GLU A 235 -1.87 -19.49 -5.10
N ASN A 236 -0.71 -19.94 -5.55
CA ASN A 236 0.46 -20.17 -4.71
C ASN A 236 1.37 -18.94 -4.53
N LYS A 237 0.89 -17.76 -4.96
CA LYS A 237 1.65 -16.50 -4.89
C LYS A 237 0.84 -15.43 -4.12
N PRO A 238 1.52 -14.54 -3.37
CA PRO A 238 0.84 -13.40 -2.75
C PRO A 238 0.32 -12.42 -3.79
N ARG A 239 -0.83 -11.81 -3.50
CA ARG A 239 -1.57 -10.89 -4.35
C ARG A 239 -1.69 -9.54 -3.67
N TYR A 240 -1.21 -8.51 -4.32
CA TYR A 240 -1.12 -7.18 -3.74
C TYR A 240 -1.95 -6.17 -4.56
N LEU A 241 -2.89 -5.47 -3.93
CA LEU A 241 -3.64 -4.37 -4.54
C LEU A 241 -3.04 -3.04 -4.11
N MET A 242 -2.40 -2.34 -5.05
CA MET A 242 -1.63 -1.13 -4.78
C MET A 242 -2.52 0.09 -4.56
N GLY A 243 -2.22 0.90 -3.55
CA GLY A 243 -2.81 2.22 -3.32
C GLY A 243 -4.28 2.24 -2.88
N VAL A 244 -4.87 1.08 -2.58
CA VAL A 244 -6.27 0.97 -2.14
C VAL A 244 -6.36 0.99 -0.62
N GLY A 245 -7.23 1.88 -0.09
CA GLY A 245 -7.18 2.18 1.31
C GLY A 245 -8.50 2.51 2.01
N LYS A 246 -9.66 2.58 1.35
CA LYS A 246 -10.91 2.65 2.09
C LYS A 246 -11.22 1.29 2.71
N PRO A 247 -11.65 1.22 3.99
CA PRO A 247 -11.97 -0.03 4.65
C PRO A 247 -12.91 -0.94 3.86
N GLU A 248 -13.98 -0.38 3.30
CA GLU A 248 -14.94 -1.10 2.48
C GLU A 248 -14.33 -1.66 1.18
N ASP A 249 -13.39 -0.96 0.56
CA ASP A 249 -12.70 -1.44 -0.65
C ASP A 249 -11.71 -2.56 -0.31
N ILE A 250 -11.05 -2.49 0.84
CA ILE A 250 -10.17 -3.55 1.36
C ILE A 250 -10.97 -4.84 1.58
N ILE A 251 -12.11 -4.77 2.29
CA ILE A 251 -12.95 -5.94 2.54
C ILE A 251 -13.39 -6.58 1.23
N ARG A 252 -13.91 -5.79 0.27
CA ARG A 252 -14.32 -6.30 -1.04
C ARG A 252 -13.18 -6.91 -1.84
N ALA A 253 -11.98 -6.33 -1.77
CA ALA A 253 -10.81 -6.86 -2.47
C ALA A 253 -10.32 -8.17 -1.82
N VAL A 254 -10.38 -8.29 -0.50
CA VAL A 254 -10.08 -9.55 0.19
C VAL A 254 -11.05 -10.67 -0.23
N GLN A 255 -12.35 -10.38 -0.36
CA GLN A 255 -13.33 -11.33 -0.91
C GLN A 255 -12.97 -11.81 -2.33
N LYS A 256 -12.13 -11.07 -3.08
CA LYS A 256 -11.61 -11.45 -4.41
C LYS A 256 -10.21 -12.05 -4.38
N GLY A 257 -9.70 -12.35 -3.19
CA GLY A 257 -8.45 -13.07 -2.98
C GLY A 257 -7.20 -12.19 -2.88
N VAL A 258 -7.34 -10.90 -2.59
CA VAL A 258 -6.18 -10.00 -2.36
C VAL A 258 -5.63 -10.20 -0.95
N ASP A 259 -4.28 -10.26 -0.84
CA ASP A 259 -3.56 -10.53 0.41
C ASP A 259 -2.88 -9.30 1.01
N MET A 260 -2.54 -8.29 0.20
CA MET A 260 -1.72 -7.17 0.64
C MET A 260 -2.30 -5.84 0.14
N PHE A 261 -2.17 -4.81 0.97
CA PHE A 261 -2.66 -3.47 0.70
C PHE A 261 -1.68 -2.43 1.22
N ASP A 262 -1.63 -1.28 0.57
CA ASP A 262 -1.03 -0.05 1.08
C ASP A 262 -1.93 1.14 0.76
N CYS A 263 -1.89 2.15 1.58
CA CYS A 263 -2.43 3.47 1.24
C CYS A 263 -1.93 4.53 2.21
N VAL A 264 -1.73 5.74 1.72
CA VAL A 264 -1.45 6.92 2.56
C VAL A 264 -2.68 7.43 3.32
N MET A 265 -3.88 6.91 3.01
CA MET A 265 -5.14 7.41 3.55
C MET A 265 -5.19 7.42 5.08
N PRO A 266 -4.87 6.34 5.82
CA PRO A 266 -4.96 6.37 7.28
C PRO A 266 -4.12 7.49 7.89
N THR A 267 -2.87 7.61 7.47
CA THR A 267 -1.93 8.59 8.02
C THR A 267 -2.18 10.01 7.49
N ARG A 268 -2.56 10.16 6.22
CA ARG A 268 -2.91 11.46 5.64
C ARG A 268 -4.19 12.02 6.26
N ASN A 269 -5.23 11.20 6.40
CA ASN A 269 -6.50 11.58 7.01
C ASN A 269 -6.31 11.97 8.48
N ALA A 270 -5.53 11.18 9.23
CA ALA A 270 -5.21 11.47 10.63
C ALA A 270 -4.61 12.88 10.82
N ARG A 271 -3.61 13.22 10.01
CA ARG A 271 -2.97 14.55 10.05
C ARG A 271 -3.89 15.69 9.61
N ASN A 272 -5.03 15.38 8.99
CA ASN A 272 -6.07 16.33 8.62
C ASN A 272 -7.29 16.26 9.55
N GLY A 273 -7.20 15.53 10.67
CA GLY A 273 -8.24 15.41 11.67
C GLY A 273 -9.44 14.56 11.24
N HIS A 274 -9.27 13.67 10.24
CA HIS A 274 -10.28 12.69 9.82
C HIS A 274 -9.89 11.33 10.37
N LEU A 275 -10.71 10.79 11.28
CA LEU A 275 -10.39 9.62 12.09
C LEU A 275 -11.44 8.54 11.88
N PHE A 276 -10.97 7.33 11.61
CA PHE A 276 -11.82 6.16 11.41
C PHE A 276 -12.21 5.58 12.77
N THR A 277 -13.49 5.33 12.99
CA THR A 277 -13.97 4.72 14.23
C THR A 277 -14.95 3.58 13.94
N SER A 278 -15.29 2.82 14.96
CA SER A 278 -16.30 1.75 14.90
C SER A 278 -17.70 2.26 14.49
N GLU A 279 -17.95 3.57 14.64
CA GLU A 279 -19.23 4.22 14.32
C GLU A 279 -19.18 5.03 13.00
N GLY A 280 -18.01 5.07 12.32
CA GLY A 280 -17.79 5.85 11.11
C GLY A 280 -16.65 6.85 11.22
N ILE A 281 -16.68 7.91 10.40
CA ILE A 281 -15.57 8.88 10.34
C ILE A 281 -15.85 10.09 11.22
N ILE A 282 -14.98 10.34 12.18
CA ILE A 282 -14.98 11.55 13.01
C ILE A 282 -14.09 12.62 12.37
N ARG A 283 -14.61 13.84 12.28
CA ARG A 283 -13.83 15.05 11.94
C ARG A 283 -13.52 15.81 13.22
N ILE A 284 -12.40 15.49 13.86
CA ILE A 284 -12.07 15.99 15.21
C ILE A 284 -11.98 17.52 15.32
N ARG A 285 -11.83 18.23 14.20
CA ARG A 285 -11.85 19.70 14.12
C ARG A 285 -13.24 20.31 14.32
N ASN A 286 -14.31 19.50 14.29
CA ASN A 286 -15.67 19.97 14.49
C ASN A 286 -15.86 20.46 15.93
N SER A 287 -16.55 21.59 16.10
CA SER A 287 -16.83 22.21 17.41
C SER A 287 -17.66 21.32 18.34
N ALA A 288 -18.36 20.33 17.84
CA ALA A 288 -19.08 19.34 18.64
C ALA A 288 -18.17 18.53 19.59
N TYR A 289 -16.86 18.48 19.31
CA TYR A 289 -15.89 17.76 20.14
C TYR A 289 -15.12 18.64 21.12
N LYS A 290 -15.46 19.94 21.20
CA LYS A 290 -14.73 20.92 22.03
C LYS A 290 -14.71 20.54 23.50
N ASP A 291 -15.79 19.97 23.99
CA ASP A 291 -16.02 19.60 25.41
C ASP A 291 -16.42 18.12 25.59
N ASP A 292 -16.21 17.29 24.53
CA ASP A 292 -16.50 15.86 24.57
C ASP A 292 -15.40 15.10 25.32
N LEU A 293 -15.73 14.59 26.51
CA LEU A 293 -14.82 13.84 27.38
C LEU A 293 -14.66 12.37 27.02
N ASN A 294 -15.42 11.87 26.05
CA ASN A 294 -15.33 10.47 25.62
C ASN A 294 -14.01 10.20 24.87
N PRO A 295 -13.54 8.94 24.86
CA PRO A 295 -12.47 8.53 23.98
C PRO A 295 -12.85 8.73 22.50
N LEU A 296 -11.85 8.77 21.63
CA LEU A 296 -12.08 8.92 20.19
C LEU A 296 -13.00 7.83 19.64
N ASP A 297 -12.76 6.59 20.02
CA ASP A 297 -13.55 5.41 19.69
C ASP A 297 -13.69 4.54 20.95
N PRO A 298 -14.90 4.34 21.49
CA PRO A 298 -15.10 3.57 22.72
C PRO A 298 -14.83 2.07 22.55
N GLU A 299 -14.84 1.54 21.33
CA GLU A 299 -14.51 0.13 21.05
C GLU A 299 -13.00 -0.07 20.78
N CYS A 300 -12.18 0.99 20.87
CA CYS A 300 -10.75 0.94 20.50
C CYS A 300 -9.85 1.03 21.74
N ASP A 301 -8.91 0.10 21.86
CA ASP A 301 -7.93 0.00 22.93
C ASP A 301 -6.55 0.61 22.62
N CYS A 302 -6.43 1.36 21.49
CA CYS A 302 -5.16 1.98 21.14
C CYS A 302 -4.71 3.02 22.17
N TYR A 303 -3.42 3.36 22.16
CA TYR A 303 -2.83 4.34 23.08
C TYR A 303 -3.61 5.66 23.12
N THR A 304 -4.08 6.15 21.97
CA THR A 304 -4.86 7.39 21.90
C THR A 304 -6.20 7.26 22.61
N CYS A 305 -6.98 6.22 22.32
CA CYS A 305 -8.31 6.04 22.92
C CYS A 305 -8.25 5.73 24.41
N SER A 306 -7.22 5.01 24.86
CA SER A 306 -7.06 4.65 26.27
C SER A 306 -6.63 5.82 27.16
N ASN A 307 -6.08 6.91 26.59
CA ASN A 307 -5.45 7.95 27.40
C ASN A 307 -6.01 9.36 27.16
N PHE A 308 -6.68 9.61 26.03
CA PHE A 308 -7.06 10.97 25.62
C PHE A 308 -8.52 11.06 25.19
N SER A 309 -9.16 12.17 25.56
CA SER A 309 -10.52 12.50 25.16
C SER A 309 -10.58 13.18 23.78
N ARG A 310 -11.76 13.15 23.16
CA ARG A 310 -12.04 13.90 21.94
C ARG A 310 -11.79 15.40 22.11
N SER A 311 -12.14 15.97 23.28
CA SER A 311 -11.88 17.39 23.57
C SER A 311 -10.39 17.73 23.56
N TYR A 312 -9.54 16.88 24.12
CA TYR A 312 -8.09 17.08 24.07
C TYR A 312 -7.53 17.01 22.66
N LEU A 313 -7.94 16.00 21.87
CA LEU A 313 -7.54 15.87 20.46
C LEU A 313 -8.02 17.07 19.63
N HIS A 314 -9.26 17.53 19.85
CA HIS A 314 -9.78 18.74 19.24
C HIS A 314 -8.93 19.98 19.58
N HIS A 315 -8.55 20.14 20.86
CA HIS A 315 -7.68 21.22 21.31
C HIS A 315 -6.33 21.19 20.60
N LEU A 316 -5.64 20.03 20.54
CA LEU A 316 -4.37 19.88 19.85
C LEU A 316 -4.45 20.26 18.37
N GLU A 317 -5.52 19.84 17.69
CA GLU A 317 -5.76 20.20 16.27
C GLU A 317 -5.99 21.70 16.06
N LYS A 318 -6.71 22.37 17.00
CA LYS A 318 -6.93 23.83 16.95
C LYS A 318 -5.66 24.62 17.21
N CYS A 319 -4.82 24.17 18.13
CA CYS A 319 -3.54 24.76 18.45
C CYS A 319 -2.42 24.38 17.46
N LYS A 320 -2.69 23.45 16.51
CA LYS A 320 -1.71 22.92 15.56
C LYS A 320 -0.49 22.28 16.25
N GLU A 321 -0.71 21.65 17.39
CA GLU A 321 0.33 20.93 18.11
C GLU A 321 0.70 19.63 17.41
N MET A 322 2.00 19.33 17.32
CA MET A 322 2.51 18.13 16.63
C MET A 322 2.01 16.83 17.25
N LEU A 323 1.71 16.82 18.56
CA LEU A 323 1.15 15.67 19.26
C LEU A 323 -0.23 15.28 18.70
N GLY A 324 -1.03 16.22 18.19
CA GLY A 324 -2.34 15.95 17.58
C GLY A 324 -2.23 14.98 16.39
N PRO A 325 -1.49 15.31 15.32
CA PRO A 325 -1.21 14.41 14.22
C PRO A 325 -0.61 13.06 14.64
N GLN A 326 0.24 13.01 15.66
CA GLN A 326 0.82 11.76 16.17
C GLN A 326 -0.26 10.85 16.76
N LEU A 327 -1.03 11.35 17.73
CA LEU A 327 -2.08 10.59 18.40
C LEU A 327 -3.17 10.12 17.42
N ASN A 328 -3.57 11.00 16.50
CA ASN A 328 -4.52 10.68 15.45
C ASN A 328 -4.00 9.58 14.51
N THR A 329 -2.70 9.60 14.19
CA THR A 329 -2.10 8.60 13.30
C THR A 329 -1.95 7.24 14.00
N ILE A 330 -1.59 7.23 15.28
CA ILE A 330 -1.58 6.01 16.11
C ILE A 330 -2.96 5.34 16.06
N HIS A 331 -4.03 6.12 16.30
CA HIS A 331 -5.39 5.59 16.27
C HIS A 331 -5.78 5.04 14.88
N ASN A 332 -5.60 5.82 13.81
CA ASN A 332 -6.00 5.39 12.48
C ASN A 332 -5.23 4.14 12.02
N LEU A 333 -3.94 4.02 12.32
CA LEU A 333 -3.20 2.81 11.97
C LEU A 333 -3.65 1.61 12.80
N HIS A 334 -3.89 1.80 14.10
CA HIS A 334 -4.45 0.74 14.93
C HIS A 334 -5.80 0.25 14.39
N PHE A 335 -6.69 1.17 14.00
CA PHE A 335 -7.97 0.83 13.37
C PHE A 335 -7.78 -0.06 12.13
N TYR A 336 -6.83 0.29 11.24
CA TYR A 336 -6.57 -0.51 10.04
C TYR A 336 -5.98 -1.88 10.36
N GLN A 337 -5.05 -1.97 11.30
CA GLN A 337 -4.47 -3.26 11.69
C GLN A 337 -5.50 -4.14 12.40
N ASN A 338 -6.37 -3.56 13.22
CA ASN A 338 -7.49 -4.27 13.85
C ASN A 338 -8.49 -4.78 12.79
N LEU A 339 -8.86 -3.95 11.80
CA LEU A 339 -9.68 -4.38 10.68
C LEU A 339 -9.06 -5.60 9.97
N MET A 340 -7.76 -5.56 9.67
CA MET A 340 -7.08 -6.70 9.04
C MET A 340 -7.11 -7.95 9.94
N SER A 341 -6.99 -7.77 11.25
CA SER A 341 -7.10 -8.88 12.22
C SER A 341 -8.50 -9.49 12.23
N GLN A 342 -9.55 -8.66 12.22
CA GLN A 342 -10.94 -9.11 12.16
C GLN A 342 -11.24 -9.85 10.84
N ILE A 343 -10.75 -9.34 9.71
CA ILE A 343 -10.87 -10.01 8.41
C ILE A 343 -10.20 -11.38 8.44
N ARG A 344 -8.97 -11.50 8.98
CA ARG A 344 -8.29 -12.81 9.11
C ARG A 344 -9.08 -13.78 10.01
N GLY A 345 -9.65 -13.28 11.11
CA GLY A 345 -10.53 -14.07 11.98
C GLY A 345 -11.75 -14.59 11.23
N ALA A 346 -12.46 -13.71 10.52
CA ALA A 346 -13.63 -14.06 9.72
C ALA A 346 -13.32 -15.11 8.64
N ILE A 347 -12.20 -15.00 7.94
CA ILE A 347 -11.75 -16.01 6.96
C ILE A 347 -11.46 -17.34 7.66
N ALA A 348 -10.77 -17.33 8.80
CA ALA A 348 -10.43 -18.55 9.54
C ALA A 348 -11.67 -19.30 10.04
N GLU A 349 -12.75 -18.60 10.32
CA GLU A 349 -14.05 -19.12 10.76
C GLU A 349 -15.00 -19.45 9.60
N GLY A 350 -14.67 -19.08 8.35
CA GLY A 350 -15.52 -19.31 7.17
C GLY A 350 -16.77 -18.41 7.13
N ASN A 351 -16.68 -17.20 7.67
CA ASN A 351 -17.81 -16.27 7.79
C ASN A 351 -17.53 -14.85 7.24
N LEU A 352 -16.57 -14.72 6.32
CA LEU A 352 -16.15 -13.41 5.76
C LEU A 352 -17.30 -12.63 5.13
N ASP A 353 -18.21 -13.30 4.42
CA ASP A 353 -19.35 -12.60 3.78
C ASP A 353 -20.31 -12.03 4.84
N SER A 354 -20.55 -12.75 5.94
CA SER A 354 -21.35 -12.23 7.05
C SER A 354 -20.66 -11.05 7.73
N PHE A 355 -19.36 -11.15 7.96
CA PHE A 355 -18.54 -10.04 8.48
C PHE A 355 -18.63 -8.80 7.57
N ALA A 356 -18.46 -8.99 6.25
CA ALA A 356 -18.52 -7.92 5.26
C ALA A 356 -19.89 -7.22 5.25
N ASN A 357 -21.00 -7.99 5.24
CA ASN A 357 -22.34 -7.44 5.26
C ASN A 357 -22.61 -6.62 6.53
N ASN A 358 -22.26 -7.15 7.70
CA ASN A 358 -22.39 -6.45 8.98
C ASN A 358 -21.57 -5.15 8.99
N TYR A 359 -20.35 -5.18 8.45
CA TYR A 359 -19.50 -3.99 8.33
C TYR A 359 -20.15 -2.93 7.43
N PHE A 360 -20.66 -3.33 6.25
CA PHE A 360 -21.29 -2.40 5.30
C PHE A 360 -22.57 -1.80 5.84
N GLU A 361 -23.41 -2.58 6.53
CA GLU A 361 -24.62 -2.08 7.19
C GLU A 361 -24.27 -1.07 8.29
N LYS A 362 -23.36 -1.43 9.21
CA LYS A 362 -22.93 -0.57 10.33
C LYS A 362 -22.37 0.78 9.83
N HIS A 363 -21.67 0.80 8.69
CA HIS A 363 -21.03 2.01 8.14
C HIS A 363 -21.85 2.65 7.00
N SER A 364 -23.09 2.23 6.77
CA SER A 364 -23.99 2.76 5.70
C SER A 364 -23.31 2.76 4.32
N VAL A 365 -22.54 1.73 4.02
CA VAL A 365 -21.87 1.57 2.74
C VAL A 365 -22.85 1.04 1.71
N THR A 366 -23.07 1.79 0.62
CA THR A 366 -23.92 1.31 -0.48
C THR A 366 -23.27 0.09 -1.15
N ILE A 367 -24.01 -1.01 -1.21
CA ILE A 367 -23.59 -2.28 -1.80
C ILE A 367 -23.56 -2.18 -3.33
#